data_378d460e41a6c501a3382cf5c0dfa3e7
#
_entry.id   378d460e41a6c501a3382cf5c0dfa3e7
#
_cell.length_a   1.000
_cell.length_b   1.000
_cell.length_c   1.000
_cell.angle_alpha   90.00
_cell.angle_beta   90.00
_cell.angle_gamma   90.00
#
_symmetry.space_group_name_H-M   'P 1'
#
loop_
_entity.id
_entity.type
_entity.pdbx_description
1 polymer ?
#
loop_
_entity_poly.entity_id
_entity_poly.type
_entity_poly.pdbx_seq_one_letter_code
_entity_poly.pdbx_strand_id
1 'polypeptide(L)'
;MRILRRRLGLALGSANTLSRAEIIALTRRAEELGYESVWAGESWGFDAFTTLTELAVHTSTIKIGTHIATIFSRTPGMLAQSAASLDDISGGRLILGLGTSGPKVVRDWHGQSWERPLRRMREVIDIVRLALSGERVDYEGELFKVSGFRLRAALSKRDVPIMIASLGHRSVGQTGEIADGWLPIFPTTALVRESLIWLAQGAVRAKRDTTAVEIAPTLLTAVSDDDAAVRDMARAHLAFYIGGMGSFYHDLVIRQGFATEADRIKSAWAKPRREGREAAAAAVTDEMLDAITLVGSRTSVLGRLSAYADAGVTLPILMFPFGADRALVEQTLEALRPDRQ
;
A
#
# COMPACT_ATOMS: atom_id res chain seq x y z
N MET A 1 22.63 1.65 -22.20
CA MET A 1 21.91 1.44 -20.93
C MET A 1 20.74 2.41 -20.91
N ARG A 2 19.49 1.97 -21.15
CA ARG A 2 18.31 2.84 -21.02
C ARG A 2 18.20 3.20 -19.55
N ILE A 3 18.35 4.46 -19.21
CA ILE A 3 17.98 4.99 -17.89
C ILE A 3 16.46 4.87 -17.84
N LEU A 4 15.96 3.77 -17.25
CA LEU A 4 14.53 3.64 -16.95
C LEU A 4 14.21 4.74 -15.94
N ARG A 5 13.36 5.69 -16.34
CA ARG A 5 12.82 6.75 -15.48
C ARG A 5 12.30 6.09 -14.20
N ARG A 6 12.86 6.46 -13.06
CA ARG A 6 12.38 5.94 -11.77
C ARG A 6 10.99 6.51 -11.51
N ARG A 7 10.00 5.64 -11.48
CA ARG A 7 8.64 5.94 -11.03
C ARG A 7 8.60 5.67 -9.53
N LEU A 8 8.16 6.62 -8.74
CA LEU A 8 8.07 6.49 -7.28
C LEU A 8 6.72 7.03 -6.79
N GLY A 9 6.13 6.33 -5.84
CA GLY A 9 5.00 6.78 -5.06
C GLY A 9 5.41 7.17 -3.64
N LEU A 10 4.55 7.89 -2.93
CA LEU A 10 4.76 8.38 -1.58
C LEU A 10 3.56 8.02 -0.70
N ALA A 11 3.76 7.29 0.40
CA ALA A 11 2.74 7.00 1.41
C ALA A 11 3.00 7.83 2.67
N LEU A 12 2.13 8.82 2.94
CA LEU A 12 2.26 9.75 4.07
C LEU A 12 1.45 9.33 5.31
N GLY A 13 0.61 8.32 5.20
CA GLY A 13 -0.37 7.95 6.24
C GLY A 13 0.18 7.35 7.54
N SER A 14 1.43 6.91 7.56
CA SER A 14 2.07 6.32 8.75
C SER A 14 2.89 7.32 9.58
N ALA A 15 3.11 8.53 9.10
CA ALA A 15 3.82 9.57 9.83
C ALA A 15 2.86 10.27 10.82
N ASN A 16 2.54 9.61 11.92
CA ASN A 16 1.63 10.13 12.98
C ASN A 16 2.14 11.42 13.67
N THR A 17 3.29 11.94 13.28
CA THR A 17 3.92 13.15 13.84
C THR A 17 3.71 14.38 12.96
N LEU A 18 3.28 14.22 11.70
CA LEU A 18 3.08 15.31 10.77
C LEU A 18 1.70 15.94 10.94
N SER A 19 1.65 17.26 11.00
CA SER A 19 0.41 18.03 10.89
C SER A 19 -0.18 17.95 9.48
N ARG A 20 -1.48 18.24 9.33
CA ARG A 20 -2.14 18.30 8.01
C ARG A 20 -1.43 19.26 7.04
N ALA A 21 -1.03 20.43 7.54
CA ALA A 21 -0.30 21.42 6.74
C ALA A 21 1.04 20.88 6.23
N GLU A 22 1.77 20.12 7.03
CA GLU A 22 3.01 19.46 6.62
C GLU A 22 2.78 18.38 5.60
N ILE A 23 1.73 17.55 5.77
CA ILE A 23 1.36 16.52 4.78
C ILE A 23 1.04 17.16 3.42
N ILE A 24 0.28 18.25 3.39
CA ILE A 24 -0.01 19.00 2.15
C ILE A 24 1.29 19.55 1.54
N ALA A 25 2.14 20.19 2.35
CA ALA A 25 3.39 20.76 1.87
C ALA A 25 4.33 19.69 1.29
N LEU A 26 4.48 18.55 1.97
CA LEU A 26 5.27 17.42 1.52
C LEU A 26 4.72 16.79 0.24
N THR A 27 3.39 16.70 0.11
CA THR A 27 2.76 16.19 -1.12
C THR A 27 3.03 17.11 -2.30
N ARG A 28 2.90 18.43 -2.13
CA ARG A 28 3.25 19.41 -3.17
C ARG A 28 4.72 19.33 -3.54
N ARG A 29 5.59 19.19 -2.52
CA ARG A 29 7.03 19.01 -2.77
C ARG A 29 7.32 17.74 -3.55
N ALA A 30 6.67 16.62 -3.24
CA ALA A 30 6.79 15.38 -4.00
C ALA A 30 6.33 15.57 -5.47
N GLU A 31 5.22 16.27 -5.70
CA GLU A 31 4.75 16.61 -7.05
C GLU A 31 5.80 17.42 -7.82
N GLU A 32 6.37 18.47 -7.22
CA GLU A 32 7.44 19.29 -7.79
C GLU A 32 8.70 18.48 -8.14
N LEU A 33 9.03 17.48 -7.32
CA LEU A 33 10.16 16.57 -7.52
C LEU A 33 9.90 15.50 -8.58
N GLY A 34 8.65 15.38 -9.05
CA GLY A 34 8.26 14.41 -10.08
C GLY A 34 7.88 13.03 -9.56
N TYR A 35 7.51 12.91 -8.29
CA TYR A 35 6.88 11.69 -7.77
C TYR A 35 5.55 11.46 -8.50
N GLU A 36 5.27 10.19 -8.82
CA GLU A 36 4.12 9.86 -9.65
C GLU A 36 2.81 9.83 -8.87
N SER A 37 2.85 9.42 -7.59
CA SER A 37 1.64 9.19 -6.81
C SER A 37 1.83 9.45 -5.32
N VAL A 38 0.74 9.87 -4.65
CA VAL A 38 0.63 9.96 -3.19
C VAL A 38 -0.47 9.03 -2.70
N TRP A 39 -0.24 8.39 -1.56
CA TRP A 39 -1.09 7.32 -1.04
C TRP A 39 -1.43 7.58 0.43
N ALA A 40 -2.69 7.33 0.80
CA ALA A 40 -3.16 7.33 2.18
C ALA A 40 -3.99 6.09 2.47
N GLY A 41 -3.83 5.54 3.67
CA GLY A 41 -4.51 4.32 4.10
C GLY A 41 -5.50 4.54 5.22
N GLU A 42 -6.28 3.49 5.49
CA GLU A 42 -7.21 3.40 6.61
C GLU A 42 -6.78 2.31 7.58
N SER A 43 -6.75 2.65 8.85
CA SER A 43 -6.71 1.69 9.95
C SER A 43 -7.60 2.20 11.08
N TRP A 44 -7.06 2.89 12.05
CA TRP A 44 -7.82 3.59 13.11
C TRP A 44 -7.39 5.07 13.21
N GLY A 45 -6.86 5.62 12.11
CA GLY A 45 -6.51 7.02 11.95
C GLY A 45 -7.58 7.80 11.18
N PHE A 46 -7.15 8.73 10.33
CA PHE A 46 -8.05 9.50 9.49
C PHE A 46 -8.61 8.66 8.33
N ASP A 47 -9.80 9.06 7.87
CA ASP A 47 -10.42 8.49 6.67
C ASP A 47 -9.56 8.79 5.42
N ALA A 48 -9.31 7.76 4.61
CA ALA A 48 -8.43 7.91 3.45
C ALA A 48 -9.03 8.81 2.37
N PHE A 49 -10.32 8.68 2.07
CA PHE A 49 -10.96 9.49 1.03
C PHE A 49 -11.00 10.97 1.39
N THR A 50 -11.29 11.30 2.65
CA THR A 50 -11.27 12.68 3.15
C THR A 50 -9.84 13.26 3.05
N THR A 51 -8.84 12.52 3.50
CA THR A 51 -7.43 12.94 3.43
C THR A 51 -6.99 13.14 1.97
N LEU A 52 -7.28 12.18 1.10
CA LEU A 52 -6.89 12.24 -0.31
C LEU A 52 -7.64 13.33 -1.09
N THR A 53 -8.89 13.64 -0.71
CA THR A 53 -9.63 14.78 -1.29
C THR A 53 -8.92 16.09 -0.98
N GLU A 54 -8.45 16.28 0.26
CA GLU A 54 -7.66 17.45 0.62
C GLU A 54 -6.36 17.53 -0.20
N LEU A 55 -5.64 16.42 -0.36
CA LEU A 55 -4.43 16.39 -1.18
C LEU A 55 -4.74 16.65 -2.66
N ALA A 56 -5.85 16.14 -3.16
CA ALA A 56 -6.27 16.33 -4.56
C ALA A 56 -6.50 17.79 -4.92
N VAL A 57 -7.12 18.57 -4.01
CA VAL A 57 -7.39 20.01 -4.27
C VAL A 57 -6.14 20.90 -4.11
N HIS A 58 -5.08 20.38 -3.49
CA HIS A 58 -3.80 21.09 -3.32
C HIS A 58 -2.72 20.69 -4.32
N THR A 59 -3.02 19.79 -5.25
CA THR A 59 -2.09 19.27 -6.27
C THR A 59 -2.76 19.25 -7.65
N SER A 60 -1.97 19.07 -8.71
CA SER A 60 -2.46 19.18 -10.08
C SER A 60 -2.19 17.95 -10.97
N THR A 61 -1.11 17.24 -10.72
CA THR A 61 -0.60 16.17 -11.61
C THR A 61 -0.35 14.85 -10.90
N ILE A 62 0.04 14.88 -9.62
CA ILE A 62 0.35 13.68 -8.86
C ILE A 62 -0.91 12.82 -8.71
N LYS A 63 -0.79 11.52 -8.97
CA LYS A 63 -1.89 10.56 -8.78
C LYS A 63 -2.23 10.39 -7.30
N ILE A 64 -3.49 10.13 -7.02
CA ILE A 64 -4.03 10.05 -5.66
C ILE A 64 -4.49 8.62 -5.41
N GLY A 65 -3.86 7.90 -4.48
CA GLY A 65 -4.13 6.49 -4.24
C GLY A 65 -4.61 6.15 -2.83
N THR A 66 -5.61 5.30 -2.69
CA THR A 66 -5.92 4.70 -1.38
C THR A 66 -4.95 3.54 -1.10
N HIS A 67 -4.37 3.49 0.13
CA HIS A 67 -3.39 2.45 0.50
C HIS A 67 -3.57 1.95 1.94
N ILE A 68 -4.56 1.24 2.16
CA ILE A 68 -5.66 0.78 1.33
C ILE A 68 -6.99 1.26 1.93
N ALA A 69 -8.04 1.34 1.11
CA ALA A 69 -9.40 1.34 1.62
C ALA A 69 -9.84 -0.10 1.87
N THR A 70 -10.38 -0.37 3.07
CA THR A 70 -10.81 -1.74 3.38
C THR A 70 -12.17 -2.05 2.78
N ILE A 71 -12.30 -3.26 2.20
CA ILE A 71 -13.56 -3.76 1.63
C ILE A 71 -14.61 -4.10 2.70
N PHE A 72 -14.30 -3.91 3.97
CA PHE A 72 -15.21 -4.19 5.09
C PHE A 72 -15.80 -2.93 5.74
N SER A 73 -15.23 -1.74 5.51
CA SER A 73 -15.71 -0.49 6.12
C SER A 73 -16.84 0.18 5.35
N ARG A 74 -16.95 -0.09 4.04
CA ARG A 74 -17.96 0.52 3.16
C ARG A 74 -18.70 -0.56 2.37
N THR A 75 -19.98 -0.29 2.05
CA THR A 75 -20.68 -1.09 1.05
C THR A 75 -20.08 -0.86 -0.33
N PRO A 76 -20.19 -1.82 -1.28
CA PRO A 76 -19.68 -1.64 -2.65
C PRO A 76 -20.22 -0.39 -3.34
N GLY A 77 -21.52 -0.07 -3.14
CA GLY A 77 -22.15 1.14 -3.66
C GLY A 77 -21.53 2.41 -3.08
N MET A 78 -21.32 2.47 -1.75
CA MET A 78 -20.68 3.63 -1.11
C MET A 78 -19.22 3.75 -1.53
N LEU A 79 -18.51 2.65 -1.70
CA LEU A 79 -17.13 2.67 -2.18
C LEU A 79 -17.05 3.23 -3.61
N ALA A 80 -17.97 2.83 -4.50
CA ALA A 80 -18.06 3.35 -5.85
C ALA A 80 -18.38 4.87 -5.87
N GLN A 81 -19.28 5.33 -4.99
CA GLN A 81 -19.59 6.76 -4.86
C GLN A 81 -18.39 7.57 -4.36
N SER A 82 -17.68 7.07 -3.35
CA SER A 82 -16.46 7.71 -2.83
C SER A 82 -15.37 7.78 -3.90
N ALA A 83 -15.16 6.69 -4.64
CA ALA A 83 -14.19 6.63 -5.72
C ALA A 83 -14.55 7.61 -6.86
N ALA A 84 -15.81 7.63 -7.29
CA ALA A 84 -16.27 8.55 -8.32
C ALA A 84 -16.08 10.02 -7.93
N SER A 85 -16.42 10.35 -6.68
CA SER A 85 -16.29 11.73 -6.17
C SER A 85 -14.82 12.16 -6.12
N LEU A 86 -13.94 11.31 -5.62
CA LEU A 86 -12.50 11.62 -5.54
C LEU A 86 -11.87 11.68 -6.94
N ASP A 87 -12.26 10.79 -7.85
CA ASP A 87 -11.78 10.83 -9.24
C ASP A 87 -12.19 12.13 -9.94
N ASP A 88 -13.44 12.57 -9.77
CA ASP A 88 -13.93 13.85 -10.32
C ASP A 88 -13.16 15.05 -9.74
N ILE A 89 -13.08 15.14 -8.40
CA ILE A 89 -12.38 16.24 -7.71
C ILE A 89 -10.89 16.27 -8.11
N SER A 90 -10.25 15.12 -8.26
CA SER A 90 -8.84 15.05 -8.65
C SER A 90 -8.61 15.24 -10.15
N GLY A 91 -9.65 15.33 -10.97
CA GLY A 91 -9.52 15.44 -12.43
C GLY A 91 -9.04 14.15 -13.09
N GLY A 92 -9.42 12.96 -12.56
CA GLY A 92 -9.09 11.66 -13.13
C GLY A 92 -7.73 11.12 -12.68
N ARG A 93 -7.27 11.51 -11.50
CA ARG A 93 -5.97 11.08 -10.93
C ARG A 93 -6.10 9.97 -9.90
N LEU A 94 -7.30 9.45 -9.64
CA LEU A 94 -7.52 8.42 -8.63
C LEU A 94 -6.93 7.08 -9.05
N ILE A 95 -6.31 6.39 -8.08
CA ILE A 95 -6.03 4.95 -8.08
C ILE A 95 -6.73 4.35 -6.86
N LEU A 96 -7.63 3.39 -7.07
CA LEU A 96 -8.36 2.76 -5.98
C LEU A 96 -7.61 1.54 -5.46
N GLY A 97 -6.84 1.71 -4.42
CA GLY A 97 -6.17 0.62 -3.73
C GLY A 97 -7.06 -0.01 -2.65
N LEU A 98 -7.36 -1.28 -2.78
CA LEU A 98 -8.25 -2.05 -1.92
C LEU A 98 -7.50 -3.14 -1.15
N GLY A 99 -8.00 -3.47 0.04
CA GLY A 99 -7.47 -4.57 0.85
C GLY A 99 -8.50 -5.12 1.82
N THR A 100 -8.15 -6.25 2.42
CA THR A 100 -9.02 -6.90 3.42
C THR A 100 -8.82 -6.35 4.83
N SER A 101 -7.77 -5.56 5.05
CA SER A 101 -7.27 -5.22 6.38
C SER A 101 -6.99 -6.46 7.24
N GLY A 102 -6.53 -6.30 8.47
CA GLY A 102 -6.35 -7.40 9.42
C GLY A 102 -7.66 -7.80 10.08
N PRO A 103 -7.88 -9.10 10.41
CA PRO A 103 -9.09 -9.56 11.08
C PRO A 103 -9.39 -8.82 12.39
N LYS A 104 -8.35 -8.41 13.11
CA LYS A 104 -8.49 -7.64 14.35
C LYS A 104 -9.12 -6.26 14.09
N VAL A 105 -8.63 -5.52 13.10
CA VAL A 105 -9.18 -4.20 12.74
C VAL A 105 -10.62 -4.33 12.27
N VAL A 106 -10.91 -5.30 11.42
CA VAL A 106 -12.26 -5.52 10.89
C VAL A 106 -13.26 -5.89 11.99
N ARG A 107 -12.89 -6.80 12.91
CA ARG A 107 -13.79 -7.25 13.98
C ARG A 107 -13.88 -6.27 15.14
N ASP A 108 -12.73 -5.82 15.65
CA ASP A 108 -12.67 -5.11 16.93
C ASP A 108 -12.89 -3.59 16.75
N TRP A 109 -12.55 -3.03 15.57
CA TRP A 109 -12.74 -1.61 15.27
C TRP A 109 -13.99 -1.35 14.42
N HIS A 110 -14.18 -2.10 13.33
CA HIS A 110 -15.31 -1.90 12.42
C HIS A 110 -16.56 -2.71 12.83
N GLY A 111 -16.46 -3.63 13.80
CA GLY A 111 -17.58 -4.48 14.23
C GLY A 111 -18.13 -5.40 13.15
N GLN A 112 -17.29 -5.76 12.16
CA GLN A 112 -17.69 -6.59 11.01
C GLN A 112 -17.12 -7.99 11.10
N SER A 113 -17.84 -8.98 10.55
CA SER A 113 -17.32 -10.33 10.39
C SER A 113 -16.27 -10.38 9.27
N TRP A 114 -15.08 -10.93 9.58
CA TRP A 114 -13.99 -11.11 8.60
C TRP A 114 -14.14 -12.49 7.93
N GLU A 115 -15.18 -12.61 7.11
CA GLU A 115 -15.53 -13.86 6.45
C GLU A 115 -15.37 -13.75 4.94
N ARG A 116 -14.93 -14.87 4.33
CA ARG A 116 -14.84 -15.05 2.87
C ARG A 116 -14.14 -13.88 2.15
N PRO A 117 -12.96 -13.40 2.64
CA PRO A 117 -12.35 -12.15 2.17
C PRO A 117 -12.01 -12.17 0.68
N LEU A 118 -11.62 -13.32 0.11
CA LEU A 118 -11.35 -13.43 -1.34
C LEU A 118 -12.64 -13.28 -2.16
N ARG A 119 -13.73 -13.92 -1.71
CA ARG A 119 -15.01 -13.79 -2.40
C ARG A 119 -15.53 -12.36 -2.31
N ARG A 120 -15.48 -11.76 -1.11
CA ARG A 120 -15.86 -10.36 -0.89
C ARG A 120 -15.06 -9.42 -1.78
N MET A 121 -13.76 -9.60 -1.88
CA MET A 121 -12.90 -8.76 -2.74
C MET A 121 -13.37 -8.81 -4.20
N ARG A 122 -13.63 -9.99 -4.73
CA ARG A 122 -14.13 -10.15 -6.10
C ARG A 122 -15.46 -9.42 -6.30
N GLU A 123 -16.46 -9.72 -5.47
CA GLU A 123 -17.79 -9.14 -5.62
C GLU A 123 -17.78 -7.61 -5.43
N VAL A 124 -16.97 -7.08 -4.50
CA VAL A 124 -16.79 -5.64 -4.34
C VAL A 124 -16.22 -5.00 -5.61
N ILE A 125 -15.17 -5.59 -6.18
CA ILE A 125 -14.54 -5.05 -7.41
C ILE A 125 -15.51 -5.12 -8.59
N ASP A 126 -16.21 -6.24 -8.77
CA ASP A 126 -17.18 -6.40 -9.84
C ASP A 126 -18.27 -5.32 -9.77
N ILE A 127 -18.85 -5.10 -8.59
CA ILE A 127 -19.89 -4.07 -8.37
C ILE A 127 -19.32 -2.67 -8.56
N VAL A 128 -18.12 -2.38 -8.03
CA VAL A 128 -17.48 -1.07 -8.18
C VAL A 128 -17.19 -0.76 -9.65
N ARG A 129 -16.63 -1.71 -10.41
CA ARG A 129 -16.38 -1.53 -11.85
C ARG A 129 -17.68 -1.28 -12.62
N LEU A 130 -18.75 -2.07 -12.37
CA LEU A 130 -20.06 -1.84 -12.97
C LEU A 130 -20.61 -0.45 -12.64
N ALA A 131 -20.51 0.00 -11.38
CA ALA A 131 -20.96 1.32 -10.99
C ALA A 131 -20.16 2.44 -11.66
N LEU A 132 -18.83 2.31 -11.73
CA LEU A 132 -17.93 3.31 -12.33
C LEU A 132 -18.02 3.36 -13.87
N SER A 133 -18.49 2.30 -14.54
CA SER A 133 -18.74 2.29 -15.98
C SER A 133 -19.90 3.21 -16.39
N GLY A 134 -20.72 3.66 -15.42
CA GLY A 134 -21.94 4.43 -15.67
C GLY A 134 -23.12 3.59 -16.16
N GLU A 135 -22.97 2.27 -16.19
CA GLU A 135 -24.06 1.36 -16.55
C GLU A 135 -25.01 1.10 -15.36
N ARG A 136 -26.13 0.47 -15.66
CA ARG A 136 -27.04 -0.01 -14.62
C ARG A 136 -26.39 -1.19 -13.89
N VAL A 137 -26.33 -1.10 -12.56
CA VAL A 137 -25.80 -2.16 -11.70
C VAL A 137 -26.91 -3.13 -11.37
N ASP A 138 -26.86 -4.32 -11.99
CA ASP A 138 -27.65 -5.50 -11.64
C ASP A 138 -26.64 -6.62 -11.36
N TYR A 139 -26.46 -6.93 -10.08
CA TYR A 139 -25.45 -7.90 -9.62
C TYR A 139 -26.06 -8.86 -8.59
N GLU A 140 -25.93 -10.14 -8.84
CA GLU A 140 -26.37 -11.20 -7.91
C GLU A 140 -25.19 -12.09 -7.56
N GLY A 141 -24.52 -11.75 -6.44
CA GLY A 141 -23.43 -12.51 -5.87
C GLY A 141 -23.87 -13.35 -4.68
N GLU A 142 -22.88 -13.99 -4.06
CA GLU A 142 -23.11 -14.79 -2.85
C GLU A 142 -23.16 -13.92 -1.58
N LEU A 143 -22.46 -12.76 -1.59
CA LEU A 143 -22.36 -11.85 -0.46
C LEU A 143 -23.11 -10.55 -0.69
N PHE A 144 -23.25 -10.13 -1.93
CA PHE A 144 -23.90 -8.86 -2.28
C PHE A 144 -24.95 -9.07 -3.38
N LYS A 145 -26.07 -8.37 -3.21
CA LYS A 145 -27.11 -8.25 -4.23
C LYS A 145 -27.39 -6.78 -4.44
N VAL A 146 -27.26 -6.28 -5.68
CA VAL A 146 -27.54 -4.90 -6.08
C VAL A 146 -28.47 -4.97 -7.29
N SER A 147 -29.56 -4.21 -7.29
CA SER A 147 -30.55 -4.29 -8.35
C SER A 147 -31.00 -2.89 -8.79
N GLY A 148 -30.83 -2.61 -10.07
CA GLY A 148 -31.48 -1.52 -10.77
C GLY A 148 -30.94 -0.12 -10.52
N PHE A 149 -29.78 0.04 -9.86
CA PHE A 149 -29.20 1.35 -9.61
C PHE A 149 -28.20 1.74 -10.70
N ARG A 150 -28.13 3.04 -10.95
CA ARG A 150 -27.06 3.65 -11.76
C ARG A 150 -26.41 4.76 -10.96
N LEU A 151 -25.10 4.79 -10.94
CA LEU A 151 -24.36 5.91 -10.34
C LEU A 151 -24.59 7.17 -11.18
N ARG A 152 -25.17 8.23 -10.56
CA ARG A 152 -25.52 9.48 -11.24
C ARG A 152 -24.39 10.51 -11.28
N ALA A 153 -23.21 10.20 -10.74
CA ALA A 153 -22.05 11.06 -10.89
C ALA A 153 -21.69 11.14 -12.38
N ALA A 154 -21.40 12.33 -12.87
CA ALA A 154 -21.01 12.57 -14.26
C ALA A 154 -19.59 12.00 -14.49
N LEU A 155 -19.49 10.69 -14.46
CA LEU A 155 -18.26 9.99 -14.82
C LEU A 155 -18.11 10.07 -16.33
N SER A 156 -17.26 10.94 -16.80
CA SER A 156 -16.74 10.81 -18.13
C SER A 156 -15.93 9.51 -18.18
N LYS A 157 -16.50 8.41 -18.68
CA LYS A 157 -15.86 7.15 -19.09
C LYS A 157 -14.37 7.01 -18.71
N ARG A 158 -14.05 7.13 -17.42
CA ARG A 158 -12.67 6.99 -16.93
C ARG A 158 -12.56 5.67 -16.22
N ASP A 159 -11.64 4.86 -16.69
CA ASP A 159 -11.29 3.62 -16.00
C ASP A 159 -10.42 3.98 -14.78
N VAL A 160 -11.03 4.00 -13.59
CA VAL A 160 -10.27 4.14 -12.33
C VAL A 160 -9.48 2.84 -12.12
N PRO A 161 -8.15 2.88 -12.10
CA PRO A 161 -7.35 1.68 -11.84
C PRO A 161 -7.64 1.14 -10.44
N ILE A 162 -7.86 -0.18 -10.34
CA ILE A 162 -8.07 -0.86 -9.06
C ILE A 162 -6.88 -1.73 -8.74
N MET A 163 -6.20 -1.44 -7.63
CA MET A 163 -5.08 -2.22 -7.13
C MET A 163 -5.44 -2.98 -5.86
N ILE A 164 -4.86 -4.16 -5.63
CA ILE A 164 -5.16 -4.99 -4.46
C ILE A 164 -3.92 -5.20 -3.61
N ALA A 165 -4.06 -4.94 -2.31
CA ALA A 165 -3.11 -5.38 -1.29
C ALA A 165 -3.37 -6.84 -0.94
N SER A 166 -2.45 -7.71 -1.30
CA SER A 166 -2.54 -9.15 -1.09
C SER A 166 -1.16 -9.74 -0.77
N LEU A 167 -1.12 -10.75 0.12
CA LEU A 167 0.11 -11.29 0.68
C LEU A 167 0.30 -12.79 0.46
N GLY A 168 -0.77 -13.56 0.25
CA GLY A 168 -0.71 -15.02 0.13
C GLY A 168 -0.89 -15.49 -1.31
N HIS A 169 -0.39 -16.66 -1.66
CA HIS A 169 -0.47 -17.26 -2.99
C HIS A 169 -1.87 -17.14 -3.65
N ARG A 170 -2.93 -17.54 -2.92
CA ARG A 170 -4.31 -17.49 -3.46
C ARG A 170 -4.79 -16.05 -3.71
N SER A 171 -4.50 -15.13 -2.80
CA SER A 171 -4.93 -13.73 -2.93
C SER A 171 -4.11 -12.99 -3.99
N VAL A 172 -2.83 -13.27 -4.13
CA VAL A 172 -1.98 -12.71 -5.20
C VAL A 172 -2.40 -13.26 -6.56
N GLY A 173 -2.70 -14.57 -6.67
CA GLY A 173 -3.27 -15.12 -7.88
C GLY A 173 -4.61 -14.48 -8.27
N GLN A 174 -5.49 -14.23 -7.30
CA GLN A 174 -6.73 -13.47 -7.55
C GLN A 174 -6.46 -12.03 -7.99
N THR A 175 -5.44 -11.37 -7.43
CA THR A 175 -5.03 -10.03 -7.90
C THR A 175 -4.72 -10.05 -9.41
N GLY A 176 -3.98 -11.04 -9.89
CA GLY A 176 -3.73 -11.23 -11.32
C GLY A 176 -5.01 -11.42 -12.15
N GLU A 177 -6.03 -12.06 -11.58
CA GLU A 177 -7.32 -12.27 -12.27
C GLU A 177 -8.14 -11.00 -12.44
N ILE A 178 -8.18 -10.11 -11.43
CA ILE A 178 -9.21 -9.07 -11.34
C ILE A 178 -8.71 -7.64 -11.13
N ALA A 179 -7.42 -7.42 -10.87
CA ALA A 179 -6.90 -6.11 -10.53
C ALA A 179 -5.98 -5.54 -11.62
N ASP A 180 -5.76 -4.22 -11.56
CA ASP A 180 -4.86 -3.50 -12.45
C ASP A 180 -3.48 -3.30 -11.80
N GLY A 181 -3.36 -3.60 -10.49
CA GLY A 181 -2.10 -3.56 -9.78
C GLY A 181 -2.08 -4.35 -8.48
N TRP A 182 -0.88 -4.64 -8.02
CA TRP A 182 -0.60 -5.36 -6.78
C TRP A 182 0.17 -4.45 -5.81
N LEU A 183 -0.34 -4.35 -4.57
CA LEU A 183 0.16 -3.49 -3.49
C LEU A 183 0.70 -4.34 -2.33
N PRO A 184 1.83 -5.04 -2.46
CA PRO A 184 2.43 -5.75 -1.33
C PRO A 184 3.11 -4.78 -0.36
N ILE A 185 3.25 -5.21 0.89
CA ILE A 185 4.00 -4.49 1.92
C ILE A 185 5.17 -5.36 2.42
N PHE A 186 6.33 -4.74 2.63
CA PHE A 186 7.55 -5.38 3.12
C PHE A 186 7.97 -6.65 2.34
N PRO A 187 7.85 -6.73 1.03
CA PRO A 187 8.32 -7.89 0.31
C PRO A 187 9.84 -7.88 0.18
N THR A 188 10.48 -9.05 0.27
CA THR A 188 11.82 -9.23 -0.30
C THR A 188 11.76 -9.26 -1.83
N THR A 189 12.88 -9.02 -2.50
CA THR A 189 12.97 -9.19 -3.96
C THR A 189 12.68 -10.64 -4.41
N ALA A 190 12.99 -11.63 -3.57
CA ALA A 190 12.66 -13.03 -3.83
C ALA A 190 11.14 -13.25 -3.81
N LEU A 191 10.43 -12.72 -2.80
CA LEU A 191 8.97 -12.82 -2.75
C LEU A 191 8.31 -12.09 -3.93
N VAL A 192 8.86 -10.96 -4.37
CA VAL A 192 8.36 -10.28 -5.59
C VAL A 192 8.45 -11.22 -6.79
N ARG A 193 9.62 -11.81 -7.07
CA ARG A 193 9.80 -12.74 -8.20
C ARG A 193 8.85 -13.95 -8.14
N GLU A 194 8.68 -14.54 -6.97
CA GLU A 194 7.74 -15.64 -6.75
C GLU A 194 6.29 -15.20 -7.01
N SER A 195 5.92 -14.02 -6.50
CA SER A 195 4.57 -13.46 -6.65
C SER A 195 4.22 -13.13 -8.09
N LEU A 196 5.19 -12.74 -8.93
CA LEU A 196 4.96 -12.53 -10.37
C LEU A 196 4.47 -13.80 -11.06
N ILE A 197 4.93 -14.98 -10.62
CA ILE A 197 4.44 -16.27 -11.14
C ILE A 197 2.97 -16.45 -10.77
N TRP A 198 2.58 -16.14 -9.53
CA TRP A 198 1.20 -16.26 -9.07
C TRP A 198 0.26 -15.27 -9.76
N LEU A 199 0.71 -14.02 -9.96
CA LEU A 199 -0.02 -13.00 -10.72
C LEU A 199 -0.24 -13.46 -12.17
N ALA A 200 0.81 -13.94 -12.83
CA ALA A 200 0.71 -14.45 -14.20
C ALA A 200 -0.25 -15.64 -14.32
N GLN A 201 -0.20 -16.59 -13.39
CA GLN A 201 -1.15 -17.69 -13.33
C GLN A 201 -2.60 -17.22 -13.19
N GLY A 202 -2.83 -16.20 -12.36
CA GLY A 202 -4.13 -15.54 -12.22
C GLY A 202 -4.61 -14.89 -13.51
N ALA A 203 -3.76 -14.10 -14.14
CA ALA A 203 -4.05 -13.42 -15.40
C ALA A 203 -4.42 -14.43 -16.51
N VAL A 204 -3.65 -15.52 -16.65
CA VAL A 204 -3.94 -16.61 -17.60
C VAL A 204 -5.31 -17.23 -17.35
N ARG A 205 -5.67 -17.53 -16.09
CA ARG A 205 -7.01 -18.07 -15.76
C ARG A 205 -8.13 -17.12 -16.20
N ALA A 206 -7.91 -15.83 -16.08
CA ALA A 206 -8.86 -14.78 -16.47
C ALA A 206 -8.74 -14.37 -17.95
N LYS A 207 -7.86 -14.99 -18.74
CA LYS A 207 -7.55 -14.63 -20.14
C LYS A 207 -7.14 -13.16 -20.29
N ARG A 208 -6.36 -12.63 -19.32
CA ARG A 208 -5.80 -11.28 -19.31
C ARG A 208 -4.33 -11.33 -19.73
N ASP A 209 -3.82 -10.18 -20.18
CA ASP A 209 -2.38 -10.00 -20.37
C ASP A 209 -1.66 -10.15 -19.01
N THR A 210 -0.63 -10.98 -18.98
CA THR A 210 0.18 -11.22 -17.77
C THR A 210 1.03 -10.02 -17.36
N THR A 211 1.25 -9.07 -18.27
CA THR A 211 2.00 -7.83 -18.04
C THR A 211 1.12 -6.64 -17.64
N ALA A 212 -0.21 -6.82 -17.62
CA ALA A 212 -1.17 -5.74 -17.33
C ALA A 212 -1.25 -5.32 -15.87
N VAL A 213 -0.52 -5.99 -14.95
CA VAL A 213 -0.59 -5.72 -13.51
C VAL A 213 0.59 -4.85 -13.09
N GLU A 214 0.31 -3.65 -12.59
CA GLU A 214 1.31 -2.77 -11.97
C GLU A 214 1.84 -3.39 -10.66
N ILE A 215 3.16 -3.42 -10.44
CA ILE A 215 3.80 -3.99 -9.25
C ILE A 215 4.27 -2.84 -8.36
N ALA A 216 3.49 -2.53 -7.33
CA ALA A 216 3.66 -1.33 -6.51
C ALA A 216 3.85 -1.68 -5.02
N PRO A 217 5.00 -2.22 -4.61
CA PRO A 217 5.27 -2.54 -3.21
C PRO A 217 5.41 -1.29 -2.36
N THR A 218 4.90 -1.37 -1.12
CA THR A 218 5.20 -0.41 -0.08
C THR A 218 6.47 -0.81 0.64
N LEU A 219 7.46 0.07 0.59
CA LEU A 219 8.79 -0.13 1.16
C LEU A 219 9.05 0.90 2.25
N LEU A 220 9.37 0.44 3.46
CA LEU A 220 9.75 1.31 4.56
C LEU A 220 11.05 2.02 4.21
N THR A 221 11.02 3.36 4.17
CA THR A 221 12.08 4.15 3.53
C THR A 221 12.50 5.31 4.40
N ALA A 222 13.79 5.49 4.61
CA ALA A 222 14.40 6.68 5.19
C ALA A 222 15.85 6.79 4.72
N VAL A 223 16.23 7.94 4.18
CA VAL A 223 17.61 8.22 3.76
C VAL A 223 18.23 9.23 4.71
N SER A 224 19.33 8.87 5.35
CA SER A 224 20.06 9.72 6.28
C SER A 224 21.54 9.40 6.27
N ASP A 225 22.37 10.40 6.61
CA ASP A 225 23.78 10.20 6.94
C ASP A 225 23.95 9.59 8.33
N ASP A 226 22.99 9.80 9.24
CA ASP A 226 22.86 9.05 10.49
C ASP A 226 22.14 7.72 10.23
N ASP A 227 22.89 6.75 9.73
CA ASP A 227 22.39 5.41 9.39
C ASP A 227 21.81 4.68 10.61
N ALA A 228 22.45 4.81 11.78
CA ALA A 228 22.02 4.13 13.00
C ALA A 228 20.62 4.59 13.44
N ALA A 229 20.36 5.89 13.49
CA ALA A 229 19.09 6.43 13.92
C ALA A 229 17.93 5.97 13.02
N VAL A 230 18.07 6.05 11.69
CA VAL A 230 16.98 5.62 10.77
C VAL A 230 16.77 4.11 10.79
N ARG A 231 17.81 3.32 10.99
CA ARG A 231 17.70 1.85 11.17
C ARG A 231 16.95 1.51 12.45
N ASP A 232 17.20 2.21 13.55
CA ASP A 232 16.50 1.97 14.83
C ASP A 232 15.01 2.35 14.72
N MET A 233 14.68 3.46 14.04
CA MET A 233 13.29 3.82 13.74
C MET A 233 12.61 2.72 12.92
N ALA A 234 13.28 2.18 11.92
CA ALA A 234 12.75 1.11 11.08
C ALA A 234 12.58 -0.21 11.83
N ARG A 235 13.53 -0.57 12.73
CA ARG A 235 13.37 -1.74 13.62
C ARG A 235 12.12 -1.61 14.49
N ALA A 236 11.91 -0.46 15.12
CA ALA A 236 10.72 -0.21 15.95
C ALA A 236 9.42 -0.32 15.14
N HIS A 237 9.41 0.20 13.91
CA HIS A 237 8.27 0.12 12.99
C HIS A 237 7.95 -1.33 12.59
N LEU A 238 8.95 -2.10 12.17
CA LEU A 238 8.78 -3.52 11.80
C LEU A 238 8.34 -4.36 13.01
N ALA A 239 8.93 -4.12 14.19
CA ALA A 239 8.55 -4.83 15.42
C ALA A 239 7.08 -4.60 15.77
N PHE A 240 6.55 -3.39 15.57
CA PHE A 240 5.12 -3.10 15.73
C PHE A 240 4.26 -3.92 14.78
N TYR A 241 4.59 -3.96 13.50
CA TYR A 241 3.81 -4.71 12.51
C TYR A 241 3.85 -6.22 12.79
N ILE A 242 5.03 -6.78 13.01
CA ILE A 242 5.23 -8.22 13.18
C ILE A 242 4.71 -8.70 14.54
N GLY A 243 4.94 -7.94 15.61
CA GLY A 243 4.54 -8.31 16.97
C GLY A 243 3.13 -7.89 17.35
N GLY A 244 2.66 -6.73 16.86
CA GLY A 244 1.45 -6.03 17.33
C GLY A 244 0.21 -6.14 16.45
N MET A 245 0.38 -6.35 15.13
CA MET A 245 -0.71 -6.29 14.16
C MET A 245 -1.36 -7.64 13.83
N GLY A 246 -1.23 -8.62 14.70
CA GLY A 246 -1.77 -9.96 14.50
C GLY A 246 -0.81 -10.89 13.77
N SER A 247 -1.33 -11.95 13.12
CA SER A 247 -0.49 -12.99 12.51
C SER A 247 -0.03 -12.66 11.08
N PHE A 248 -0.71 -11.78 10.35
CA PHE A 248 -0.44 -11.59 8.93
C PHE A 248 0.98 -11.18 8.59
N TYR A 249 1.52 -10.21 9.32
CA TYR A 249 2.89 -9.75 9.08
C TYR A 249 3.93 -10.71 9.66
N HIS A 250 3.62 -11.37 10.78
CA HIS A 250 4.42 -12.44 11.32
C HIS A 250 4.56 -13.59 10.30
N ASP A 251 3.43 -14.09 9.77
CA ASP A 251 3.42 -15.17 8.79
C ASP A 251 4.07 -14.74 7.45
N LEU A 252 3.97 -13.45 7.10
CA LEU A 252 4.61 -12.90 5.92
C LEU A 252 6.14 -13.00 6.00
N VAL A 253 6.73 -12.59 7.12
CA VAL A 253 8.19 -12.60 7.27
C VAL A 253 8.75 -14.01 7.48
N ILE A 254 7.98 -14.92 8.08
CA ILE A 254 8.32 -16.37 8.13
C ILE A 254 8.47 -16.93 6.72
N ARG A 255 7.54 -16.66 5.82
CA ARG A 255 7.60 -17.13 4.43
C ARG A 255 8.78 -16.54 3.66
N GLN A 256 9.31 -15.44 4.12
CA GLN A 256 10.49 -14.78 3.54
C GLN A 256 11.82 -15.24 4.14
N GLY A 257 11.80 -16.27 5.00
CA GLY A 257 13.00 -16.88 5.57
C GLY A 257 13.36 -16.38 6.97
N PHE A 258 12.58 -15.48 7.58
CA PHE A 258 12.87 -14.84 8.88
C PHE A 258 12.04 -15.43 10.03
N ALA A 259 11.91 -16.77 10.09
CA ALA A 259 11.08 -17.43 11.10
C ALA A 259 11.60 -17.19 12.53
N THR A 260 12.92 -17.28 12.72
CA THR A 260 13.56 -17.08 14.03
C THR A 260 13.35 -15.65 14.53
N GLU A 261 13.54 -14.67 13.67
CA GLU A 261 13.33 -13.25 13.99
C GLU A 261 11.85 -12.98 14.31
N ALA A 262 10.93 -13.50 13.50
CA ALA A 262 9.49 -13.34 13.69
C ALA A 262 9.06 -13.84 15.07
N ASP A 263 9.50 -15.04 15.47
CA ASP A 263 9.16 -15.63 16.77
C ASP A 263 9.78 -14.86 17.94
N ARG A 264 11.03 -14.40 17.80
CA ARG A 264 11.70 -13.54 18.80
C ARG A 264 10.97 -12.20 18.96
N ILE A 265 10.62 -11.55 17.86
CA ILE A 265 9.87 -10.28 17.86
C ILE A 265 8.52 -10.47 18.56
N LYS A 266 7.76 -11.51 18.20
CA LYS A 266 6.44 -11.80 18.78
C LYS A 266 6.53 -12.11 20.27
N SER A 267 7.49 -12.92 20.68
CA SER A 267 7.73 -13.27 22.09
C SER A 267 8.13 -12.05 22.92
N ALA A 268 9.02 -11.21 22.37
CA ALA A 268 9.43 -9.96 23.01
C ALA A 268 8.25 -8.97 23.12
N TRP A 269 7.44 -8.84 22.06
CA TRP A 269 6.29 -7.95 22.04
C TRP A 269 5.23 -8.27 23.10
N ALA A 270 5.12 -9.52 23.55
CA ALA A 270 4.20 -9.97 24.60
C ALA A 270 4.61 -9.51 26.01
N LYS A 271 5.85 -9.06 26.22
CA LYS A 271 6.35 -8.54 27.49
C LYS A 271 5.76 -7.16 27.83
N PRO A 272 5.92 -6.63 29.09
CA PRO A 272 5.46 -5.30 29.48
C PRO A 272 5.92 -4.21 28.51
N ARG A 273 5.05 -3.19 28.33
CA ARG A 273 5.08 -2.25 27.21
C ARG A 273 6.46 -1.75 26.78
N ARG A 274 7.23 -1.13 27.68
CA ARG A 274 8.51 -0.51 27.30
C ARG A 274 9.57 -1.56 26.97
N GLU A 275 9.83 -2.46 27.91
CA GLU A 275 10.82 -3.54 27.74
C GLU A 275 10.49 -4.41 26.52
N GLY A 276 9.19 -4.75 26.36
CA GLY A 276 8.76 -5.56 25.23
C GLY A 276 8.97 -4.89 23.88
N ARG A 277 8.77 -3.57 23.76
CA ARG A 277 8.98 -2.83 22.50
C ARG A 277 10.45 -2.70 22.14
N GLU A 278 11.29 -2.37 23.13
CA GLU A 278 12.75 -2.29 22.94
C GLU A 278 13.34 -3.67 22.55
N ALA A 279 12.96 -4.72 23.26
CA ALA A 279 13.42 -6.08 22.95
C ALA A 279 12.91 -6.60 21.59
N ALA A 280 11.68 -6.25 21.19
CA ALA A 280 11.14 -6.62 19.90
C ALA A 280 11.85 -5.89 18.76
N ALA A 281 12.16 -4.61 18.92
CA ALA A 281 12.95 -3.85 17.95
C ALA A 281 14.37 -4.43 17.81
N ALA A 282 15.03 -4.77 18.92
CA ALA A 282 16.35 -5.37 18.92
C ALA A 282 16.39 -6.79 18.28
N ALA A 283 15.26 -7.47 18.20
CA ALA A 283 15.15 -8.77 17.53
C ALA A 283 15.06 -8.68 16.00
N VAL A 284 14.86 -7.47 15.43
CA VAL A 284 14.94 -7.23 13.99
C VAL A 284 16.43 -7.17 13.59
N THR A 285 16.91 -8.19 12.91
CA THR A 285 18.32 -8.28 12.47
C THR A 285 18.60 -7.31 11.32
N ASP A 286 19.88 -6.99 11.11
CA ASP A 286 20.32 -6.18 9.98
C ASP A 286 20.00 -6.86 8.65
N GLU A 287 20.18 -8.17 8.57
CA GLU A 287 19.83 -8.94 7.38
C GLU A 287 18.35 -8.81 7.02
N MET A 288 17.46 -8.99 8.01
CA MET A 288 16.03 -8.79 7.81
C MET A 288 15.70 -7.36 7.39
N LEU A 289 16.29 -6.36 8.07
CA LEU A 289 16.07 -4.95 7.78
C LEU A 289 16.46 -4.62 6.34
N ASP A 290 17.64 -5.03 5.90
CA ASP A 290 18.16 -4.78 4.56
C ASP A 290 17.37 -5.51 3.47
N ALA A 291 16.78 -6.66 3.78
CA ALA A 291 16.01 -7.46 2.84
C ALA A 291 14.63 -6.86 2.50
N ILE A 292 14.01 -6.14 3.46
CA ILE A 292 12.60 -5.71 3.33
C ILE A 292 12.39 -4.19 3.47
N THR A 293 13.48 -3.40 3.58
CA THR A 293 13.40 -1.93 3.73
C THR A 293 14.36 -1.19 2.80
N LEU A 294 14.13 0.11 2.70
CA LEU A 294 14.99 1.08 2.01
C LEU A 294 15.50 2.14 3.00
N VAL A 295 16.12 1.71 4.10
CA VAL A 295 16.65 2.63 5.12
C VAL A 295 18.16 2.65 5.12
N GLY A 296 18.77 3.84 5.33
CA GLY A 296 20.21 4.02 5.41
C GLY A 296 20.78 5.11 4.51
N SER A 297 22.05 4.99 4.14
CA SER A 297 22.68 5.94 3.23
C SER A 297 22.05 5.96 1.85
N ARG A 298 22.12 7.11 1.16
CA ARG A 298 21.58 7.26 -0.20
C ARG A 298 22.10 6.18 -1.16
N THR A 299 23.38 5.86 -1.11
CA THR A 299 24.00 4.87 -2.00
C THR A 299 23.42 3.47 -1.76
N SER A 300 23.28 3.06 -0.51
CA SER A 300 22.71 1.77 -0.12
C SER A 300 21.23 1.65 -0.57
N VAL A 301 20.45 2.69 -0.31
CA VAL A 301 19.02 2.72 -0.68
C VAL A 301 18.84 2.67 -2.20
N LEU A 302 19.62 3.41 -2.97
CA LEU A 302 19.56 3.36 -4.44
C LEU A 302 19.95 1.99 -5.00
N GLY A 303 20.93 1.31 -4.40
CA GLY A 303 21.30 -0.06 -4.78
C GLY A 303 20.15 -1.04 -4.56
N ARG A 304 19.46 -0.95 -3.40
CA ARG A 304 18.28 -1.79 -3.12
C ARG A 304 17.08 -1.46 -4.00
N LEU A 305 16.83 -0.18 -4.31
CA LEU A 305 15.80 0.21 -5.28
C LEU A 305 16.06 -0.40 -6.66
N SER A 306 17.33 -0.42 -7.12
CA SER A 306 17.69 -1.11 -8.36
C SER A 306 17.39 -2.60 -8.29
N ALA A 307 17.72 -3.27 -7.19
CA ALA A 307 17.43 -4.69 -7.00
C ALA A 307 15.91 -5.00 -7.03
N TYR A 308 15.07 -4.10 -6.51
CA TYR A 308 13.60 -4.22 -6.63
C TYR A 308 13.14 -4.02 -8.09
N ALA A 309 13.69 -3.07 -8.82
CA ALA A 309 13.39 -2.90 -10.24
C ALA A 309 13.79 -4.14 -11.05
N ASP A 310 14.96 -4.73 -10.80
CA ASP A 310 15.43 -5.97 -11.41
C ASP A 310 14.57 -7.19 -11.02
N ALA A 311 13.85 -7.12 -9.90
CA ALA A 311 12.89 -8.12 -9.47
C ALA A 311 11.51 -7.96 -10.15
N GLY A 312 11.28 -6.88 -10.90
CA GLY A 312 10.03 -6.62 -11.62
C GLY A 312 9.11 -5.59 -10.97
N VAL A 313 9.58 -4.85 -9.97
CA VAL A 313 8.82 -3.74 -9.37
C VAL A 313 8.76 -2.58 -10.36
N THR A 314 7.55 -2.02 -10.56
CA THR A 314 7.31 -0.95 -11.52
C THR A 314 7.01 0.40 -10.87
N LEU A 315 6.43 0.41 -9.66
CA LEU A 315 6.09 1.63 -8.89
C LEU A 315 6.36 1.43 -7.39
N PRO A 316 7.62 1.55 -6.92
CA PRO A 316 7.90 1.53 -5.48
C PRO A 316 7.16 2.67 -4.75
N ILE A 317 6.45 2.35 -3.66
CA ILE A 317 5.76 3.31 -2.80
C ILE A 317 6.58 3.47 -1.52
N LEU A 318 7.11 4.68 -1.30
CA LEU A 318 7.95 4.99 -0.15
C LEU A 318 7.08 5.28 1.07
N MET A 319 7.21 4.50 2.11
CA MET A 319 6.55 4.67 3.41
C MET A 319 7.59 5.04 4.47
N PHE A 320 7.29 5.99 5.33
CA PHE A 320 8.23 6.45 6.36
C PHE A 320 8.05 5.69 7.68
N PRO A 321 9.14 5.45 8.43
CA PRO A 321 9.04 4.87 9.76
C PRO A 321 8.28 5.78 10.74
N PHE A 322 7.70 5.18 11.78
CA PHE A 322 7.10 5.94 12.86
C PHE A 322 8.10 6.89 13.48
N GLY A 323 7.67 8.12 13.76
CA GLY A 323 8.54 9.16 14.30
C GLY A 323 9.39 9.92 13.25
N ALA A 324 9.29 9.57 11.98
CA ALA A 324 9.90 10.39 10.94
C ALA A 324 9.28 11.80 10.97
N ASP A 325 10.11 12.79 11.18
CA ASP A 325 9.73 14.19 11.15
C ASP A 325 9.74 14.74 9.71
N ARG A 326 9.30 15.98 9.57
CA ARG A 326 9.26 16.65 8.28
C ARG A 326 10.63 16.70 7.61
N ALA A 327 11.69 16.98 8.39
CA ALA A 327 13.05 17.15 7.85
C ALA A 327 13.57 15.85 7.24
N LEU A 328 13.38 14.70 7.93
CA LEU A 328 13.76 13.38 7.42
C LEU A 328 12.97 13.00 6.16
N VAL A 329 11.67 13.33 6.13
CA VAL A 329 10.84 13.08 4.94
C VAL A 329 11.33 13.91 3.76
N GLU A 330 11.53 15.23 3.92
CA GLU A 330 12.03 16.10 2.87
C GLU A 330 13.43 15.67 2.37
N GLN A 331 14.34 15.34 3.29
CA GLN A 331 15.68 14.83 2.95
C GLN A 331 15.58 13.55 2.11
N THR A 332 14.71 12.62 2.49
CA THR A 332 14.51 11.36 1.76
C THR A 332 13.93 11.60 0.36
N LEU A 333 12.92 12.49 0.25
CA LEU A 333 12.34 12.85 -1.05
C LEU A 333 13.38 13.47 -1.99
N GLU A 334 14.22 14.37 -1.51
CA GLU A 334 15.29 14.99 -2.32
C GLU A 334 16.36 13.97 -2.72
N ALA A 335 16.76 13.09 -1.79
CA ALA A 335 17.78 12.07 -2.05
C ALA A 335 17.34 11.06 -3.12
N LEU A 336 16.04 10.73 -3.17
CA LEU A 336 15.47 9.73 -4.06
C LEU A 336 14.68 10.31 -5.24
N ARG A 337 14.69 11.63 -5.40
CA ARG A 337 13.90 12.30 -6.46
C ARG A 337 13.98 11.54 -7.77
N PRO A 338 12.87 11.35 -8.48
CA PRO A 338 12.86 10.83 -9.84
C PRO A 338 13.71 11.69 -10.77
N ASP A 339 14.39 11.07 -11.72
CA ASP A 339 15.19 11.80 -12.69
C ASP A 339 14.27 12.70 -13.54
N ARG A 340 14.56 14.02 -13.59
CA ARG A 340 13.83 14.96 -14.44
C ARG A 340 14.13 14.66 -15.92
N GLN A 341 13.15 14.91 -16.78
CA GLN A 341 13.34 14.95 -18.24
C GLN A 341 14.32 16.03 -18.64
#